data_84e250c4535ae13af013e38117abc87e
#
_entry.id   84e250c4535ae13af013e38117abc87e
#
_cell.length_a   1.000
_cell.length_b   1.000
_cell.length_c   1.000
_cell.angle_alpha   90.00
_cell.angle_beta   90.00
_cell.angle_gamma   90.00
#
_symmetry.space_group_name_H-M   'P 1'
#
loop_
_entity.id
_entity.type
_entity.pdbx_description
1 polymer ?
#
loop_
_entity_poly.entity_id
_entity_poly.type
_entity_poly.pdbx_seq_one_letter_code
_entity_poly.pdbx_strand_id
1 'polypeptide(L)'
;MTLEVSYHPEAAAELRTDVSWYELRGPGLGGRFEVSVDSVIDGALEWPESGSVWPSWESIPVVRSRRVPGFPYRLVYLVQPGELVVVAIAHEKRKPGYWRDRVPSA
;
A
#
# COMPACT_ATOMS: atom_id res chain seq x y z
N MET A 1 0.62 21.58 -2.04
CA MET A 1 -0.69 20.98 -1.75
C MET A 1 -0.48 19.65 -1.06
N THR A 2 -1.16 19.42 0.05
CA THR A 2 -1.00 18.20 0.84
C THR A 2 -2.05 17.20 0.42
N LEU A 3 -1.61 15.95 0.13
CA LEU A 3 -2.52 14.86 -0.13
C LEU A 3 -3.01 14.28 1.19
N GLU A 4 -4.27 13.91 1.26
CA GLU A 4 -4.80 13.13 2.37
C GLU A 4 -4.72 11.66 2.05
N VAL A 5 -4.41 10.85 3.06
CA VAL A 5 -4.34 9.39 2.89
C VAL A 5 -5.70 8.79 3.13
N SER A 6 -6.14 7.93 2.23
CA SER A 6 -7.29 7.07 2.48
C SER A 6 -6.92 5.63 2.12
N TYR A 7 -7.63 4.70 2.73
CA TYR A 7 -7.41 3.27 2.49
C TYR A 7 -8.65 2.69 1.84
N HIS A 8 -8.45 1.92 0.78
CA HIS A 8 -9.53 1.03 0.36
C HIS A 8 -9.89 0.13 1.56
N PRO A 9 -11.16 -0.13 1.83
CA PRO A 9 -11.56 -0.93 2.99
C PRO A 9 -10.85 -2.27 3.11
N GLU A 10 -10.60 -2.94 1.99
CA GLU A 10 -9.90 -4.22 2.00
C GLU A 10 -8.41 -4.05 2.28
N ALA A 11 -7.80 -2.93 1.89
CA ALA A 11 -6.41 -2.63 2.25
C ALA A 11 -6.29 -2.37 3.76
N ALA A 12 -7.24 -1.64 4.32
CA ALA A 12 -7.26 -1.41 5.76
C ALA A 12 -7.41 -2.74 6.53
N ALA A 13 -8.25 -3.63 6.03
CA ALA A 13 -8.44 -4.94 6.64
C ALA A 13 -7.15 -5.78 6.54
N GLU A 14 -6.46 -5.73 5.40
CA GLU A 14 -5.18 -6.41 5.22
C GLU A 14 -4.16 -5.93 6.26
N LEU A 15 -4.07 -4.63 6.44
CA LEU A 15 -3.12 -4.07 7.41
C LEU A 15 -3.41 -4.56 8.82
N ARG A 16 -4.68 -4.49 9.25
CA ARG A 16 -5.07 -4.96 10.59
C ARG A 16 -4.77 -6.44 10.79
N THR A 17 -5.10 -7.25 9.81
CA THR A 17 -4.87 -8.70 9.87
C THR A 17 -3.38 -9.01 9.98
N ASP A 18 -2.57 -8.34 9.15
CA ASP A 18 -1.14 -8.62 9.10
C ASP A 18 -0.40 -8.08 10.33
N VAL A 19 -0.81 -6.94 10.86
CA VAL A 19 -0.27 -6.42 12.12
C VAL A 19 -0.51 -7.44 13.24
N SER A 20 -1.73 -7.98 13.34
CA SER A 20 -2.07 -8.99 14.35
C SER A 20 -1.28 -10.26 14.15
N TRP A 21 -1.11 -10.69 12.90
CA TRP A 21 -0.35 -11.89 12.59
C TRP A 21 1.10 -11.78 13.06
N TYR A 22 1.73 -10.63 12.77
CA TYR A 22 3.12 -10.40 13.19
C TYR A 22 3.23 -10.32 14.72
N GLU A 23 2.28 -9.66 15.36
CA GLU A 23 2.31 -9.53 16.83
C GLU A 23 2.22 -10.88 17.53
N LEU A 24 1.48 -11.82 16.95
CA LEU A 24 1.41 -13.19 17.48
C LEU A 24 2.73 -13.95 17.28
N ARG A 25 3.56 -13.53 16.34
CA ARG A 25 4.86 -14.16 16.09
C ARG A 25 5.95 -13.65 17.04
N GLY A 26 5.82 -12.41 17.51
CA GLY A 26 6.78 -11.85 18.44
C GLY A 26 6.31 -10.52 18.99
N PRO A 27 6.49 -10.29 20.32
CA PRO A 27 6.09 -9.02 20.93
C PRO A 27 6.72 -7.82 20.24
N GLY A 28 5.90 -6.85 19.85
CA GLY A 28 6.35 -5.63 19.18
C GLY A 28 6.55 -5.76 17.68
N LEU A 29 6.46 -6.97 17.11
CA LEU A 29 6.70 -7.18 15.68
C LEU A 29 5.58 -6.57 14.84
N GLY A 30 4.34 -6.66 15.31
CA GLY A 30 3.21 -6.01 14.62
C GLY A 30 3.38 -4.51 14.55
N GLY A 31 3.84 -3.89 15.65
CA GLY A 31 4.11 -2.44 15.67
C GLY A 31 5.22 -2.06 14.71
N ARG A 32 6.28 -2.87 14.61
CA ARG A 32 7.36 -2.60 13.65
C ARG A 32 6.89 -2.69 12.21
N PHE A 33 6.02 -3.65 11.92
CA PHE A 33 5.41 -3.75 10.58
C PHE A 33 4.60 -2.51 10.27
N GLU A 34 3.75 -2.09 11.20
CA GLU A 34 2.91 -0.91 11.02
C GLU A 34 3.75 0.35 10.80
N VAL A 35 4.81 0.54 11.59
CA VAL A 35 5.73 1.67 11.42
C VAL A 35 6.39 1.64 10.03
N SER A 36 6.78 0.47 9.56
CA SER A 36 7.39 0.35 8.24
C SER A 36 6.41 0.72 7.13
N VAL A 37 5.15 0.28 7.24
CA VAL A 37 4.10 0.66 6.29
C VAL A 37 3.88 2.18 6.32
N ASP A 38 3.75 2.76 7.50
CA ASP A 38 3.56 4.21 7.65
C ASP A 38 4.72 5.00 7.04
N SER A 39 5.94 4.52 7.20
CA SER A 39 7.12 5.14 6.63
C SER A 39 7.06 5.16 5.09
N VAL A 40 6.59 4.09 4.48
CA VAL A 40 6.45 4.02 3.02
C VAL A 40 5.34 4.95 2.54
N ILE A 41 4.25 5.04 3.30
CA ILE A 41 3.16 5.96 2.98
C ILE A 41 3.67 7.40 3.05
N ASP A 42 4.43 7.76 4.08
CA ASP A 42 5.02 9.09 4.21
C ASP A 42 5.90 9.43 3.02
N GLY A 43 6.72 8.48 2.57
CA GLY A 43 7.54 8.66 1.38
C GLY A 43 6.72 8.88 0.12
N ALA A 44 5.62 8.16 -0.02
CA ALA A 44 4.72 8.32 -1.17
C ALA A 44 3.98 9.65 -1.12
N LEU A 45 3.64 10.15 0.07
CA LEU A 45 3.04 11.48 0.22
C LEU A 45 3.99 12.58 -0.19
N GLU A 46 5.26 12.45 0.20
CA GLU A 46 6.29 13.44 -0.13
C GLU A 46 6.64 13.42 -1.61
N TRP A 47 6.76 12.22 -2.20
CA TRP A 47 7.13 12.02 -3.59
C TRP A 47 6.15 11.04 -4.25
N PRO A 48 4.93 11.49 -4.61
CA PRO A 48 3.90 10.56 -5.12
C PRO A 48 4.29 9.78 -6.36
N GLU A 49 5.18 10.34 -7.19
CA GLU A 49 5.60 9.67 -8.41
C GLU A 49 6.84 8.79 -8.22
N SER A 50 7.36 8.68 -7.00
CA SER A 50 8.56 7.89 -6.73
C SER A 50 8.32 6.40 -6.75
N GLY A 51 7.08 5.95 -6.56
CA GLY A 51 6.75 4.53 -6.68
C GLY A 51 6.82 4.06 -8.13
N SER A 52 7.20 2.80 -8.32
CA SER A 52 7.23 2.21 -9.66
C SER A 52 5.82 2.02 -10.19
N VAL A 53 5.59 2.40 -11.44
CA VAL A 53 4.30 2.11 -12.10
C VAL A 53 4.13 0.59 -12.12
N TRP A 54 2.94 0.11 -11.79
CA TRP A 54 2.67 -1.32 -11.81
C TRP A 54 2.93 -1.88 -13.21
N PRO A 55 3.65 -3.00 -13.32
CA PRO A 55 4.02 -3.56 -14.64
C PRO A 55 2.81 -3.72 -15.55
N SER A 56 2.94 -3.25 -16.78
CA SER A 56 1.88 -3.29 -17.81
C SER A 56 0.64 -2.45 -17.49
N TRP A 57 0.72 -1.58 -16.51
CA TRP A 57 -0.43 -0.73 -16.17
C TRP A 57 -0.53 0.44 -17.15
N GLU A 58 -1.61 0.47 -17.93
CA GLU A 58 -1.84 1.49 -18.95
C GLU A 58 -3.14 2.28 -18.72
N SER A 59 -3.83 1.96 -17.62
CA SER A 59 -5.11 2.59 -17.31
C SER A 59 -4.92 3.83 -16.44
N ILE A 60 -5.97 4.63 -16.34
CA ILE A 60 -6.05 5.76 -15.42
C ILE A 60 -7.09 5.42 -14.37
N PRO A 61 -6.83 5.67 -13.09
CA PRO A 61 -5.62 6.29 -12.54
C PRO A 61 -4.39 5.38 -12.60
N VAL A 62 -3.22 6.01 -12.64
CA VAL A 62 -1.95 5.26 -12.62
C VAL A 62 -1.78 4.61 -11.26
N VAL A 63 -1.46 3.32 -11.26
CA VAL A 63 -1.19 2.57 -10.04
C VAL A 63 0.30 2.37 -9.91
N ARG A 64 0.81 2.67 -8.70
CA ARG A 64 2.24 2.55 -8.38
C ARG A 64 2.41 1.66 -7.17
N SER A 65 3.61 1.18 -6.96
CA SER A 65 3.94 0.42 -5.75
C SER A 65 5.31 0.79 -5.22
N ARG A 66 5.46 0.62 -3.90
CA ARG A 66 6.72 0.82 -3.20
C ARG A 66 6.94 -0.38 -2.28
N ARG A 67 8.20 -0.76 -2.13
CA ARG A 67 8.55 -1.85 -1.26
C ARG A 67 8.44 -1.43 0.20
N VAL A 68 7.93 -2.31 1.06
CA VAL A 68 7.88 -2.10 2.51
C VAL A 68 9.20 -2.62 3.11
N PRO A 69 10.05 -1.74 3.67
CA PRO A 69 11.35 -2.16 4.19
C PRO A 69 11.24 -3.20 5.31
N GLY A 70 12.03 -4.26 5.20
CA GLY A 70 12.12 -5.27 6.25
C GLY A 70 11.02 -6.33 6.24
N PHE A 71 10.05 -6.21 5.34
CA PHE A 71 8.91 -7.12 5.26
C PHE A 71 8.62 -7.47 3.80
N PRO A 72 8.11 -8.67 3.52
CA PRO A 72 7.88 -9.10 2.13
C PRO A 72 6.54 -8.57 1.58
N TYR A 73 6.41 -7.25 1.57
CA TYR A 73 5.19 -6.57 1.13
C TYR A 73 5.51 -5.42 0.21
N ARG A 74 4.51 -5.05 -0.59
CA ARG A 74 4.52 -3.81 -1.35
C ARG A 74 3.28 -3.00 -0.99
N LEU A 75 3.49 -1.69 -0.85
CA LEU A 75 2.39 -0.73 -0.76
C LEU A 75 1.93 -0.43 -2.18
N VAL A 76 0.69 -0.75 -2.51
CA VAL A 76 0.10 -0.44 -3.81
C VAL A 76 -0.82 0.76 -3.62
N TYR A 77 -0.60 1.80 -4.41
CA TYR A 77 -1.33 3.06 -4.22
C TYR A 77 -1.60 3.76 -5.55
N LEU A 78 -2.54 4.68 -5.50
CA LEU A 78 -2.80 5.60 -6.60
C LEU A 78 -3.02 7.00 -6.02
N VAL A 79 -2.89 8.01 -6.88
CA VAL A 79 -3.15 9.38 -6.50
C VAL A 79 -4.29 9.91 -7.35
N GLN A 80 -5.24 10.53 -6.70
CA GLN A 80 -6.34 11.25 -7.35
C GLN A 80 -6.43 12.63 -6.72
N PRO A 81 -7.21 13.57 -7.24
CA PRO A 81 -7.20 14.93 -6.72
C PRO A 81 -7.37 15.00 -5.21
N GLY A 82 -6.35 15.56 -4.55
CA GLY A 82 -6.36 15.77 -3.10
C GLY A 82 -6.11 14.52 -2.25
N GLU A 83 -5.87 13.35 -2.85
CA GLU A 83 -5.90 12.11 -2.09
C GLU A 83 -4.87 11.09 -2.60
N LEU A 84 -4.20 10.44 -1.65
CA LEU A 84 -3.42 9.23 -1.93
C LEU A 84 -4.23 8.05 -1.38
N VAL A 85 -4.62 7.16 -2.28
CA VAL A 85 -5.43 5.98 -1.91
C VAL A 85 -4.54 4.76 -1.83
N VAL A 86 -4.51 4.14 -0.65
CA VAL A 86 -3.82 2.85 -0.47
C VAL A 86 -4.77 1.77 -0.97
N VAL A 87 -4.37 1.12 -2.05
CA VAL A 87 -5.17 0.09 -2.73
C VAL A 87 -4.94 -1.27 -2.08
N ALA A 88 -3.71 -1.56 -1.68
CA ALA A 88 -3.38 -2.85 -1.08
C ALA A 88 -2.08 -2.78 -0.28
N ILE A 89 -2.04 -3.58 0.77
CA ILE A 89 -0.82 -3.94 1.48
C ILE A 89 -0.54 -5.37 1.02
N ALA A 90 0.23 -5.49 -0.06
CA ALA A 90 0.30 -6.73 -0.83
C ALA A 90 1.51 -7.58 -0.46
N HIS A 91 1.25 -8.75 0.14
CA HIS A 91 2.30 -9.73 0.40
C HIS A 91 2.87 -10.23 -0.94
N GLU A 92 4.18 -10.39 -1.02
CA GLU A 92 4.85 -10.78 -2.26
C GLU A 92 4.40 -12.15 -2.78
N LYS A 93 3.86 -13.02 -1.94
CA LYS A 93 3.37 -14.33 -2.34
C LYS A 93 1.94 -14.32 -2.88
N ARG A 94 1.22 -13.20 -2.73
CA ARG A 94 -0.12 -13.07 -3.31
C ARG A 94 0.00 -12.96 -4.83
N LYS A 95 -1.05 -13.39 -5.54
CA LYS A 95 -1.11 -13.27 -7.00
C LYS A 95 -0.95 -11.80 -7.41
N PRO A 96 0.01 -11.47 -8.29
CA PRO A 96 0.19 -10.09 -8.74
C PRO A 96 -1.11 -9.53 -9.32
N GLY A 97 -1.49 -8.33 -8.85
CA GLY A 97 -2.69 -7.67 -9.34
C GLY A 97 -3.99 -8.20 -8.75
N TYR A 98 -3.96 -9.00 -7.69
CA TYR A 98 -5.16 -9.51 -7.04
C TYR A 98 -6.12 -8.39 -6.58
N TRP A 99 -5.59 -7.19 -6.40
CA TRP A 99 -6.31 -6.00 -5.93
C TRP A 99 -6.92 -5.18 -7.07
N ARG A 100 -6.82 -5.63 -8.32
CA ARG A 100 -7.27 -4.83 -9.49
C ARG A 100 -8.69 -4.35 -9.38
N ASP A 101 -9.58 -5.16 -8.82
CA ASP A 101 -11.00 -4.80 -8.68
C ASP A 101 -11.23 -3.64 -7.71
N ARG A 102 -10.21 -3.27 -6.93
CA ARG A 102 -10.29 -2.15 -5.99
C ARG A 102 -10.01 -0.81 -6.65
N VAL A 103 -9.46 -0.82 -7.86
CA VAL A 103 -9.08 0.41 -8.56
C VAL A 103 -10.28 0.90 -9.36
N PRO A 104 -10.63 2.21 -9.22
CA PRO A 104 -11.74 2.76 -9.99
C PRO A 104 -11.49 2.63 -11.49
N SER A 105 -12.52 2.29 -12.24
CA SER A 105 -12.45 2.30 -13.69
C SER A 105 -12.56 3.71 -14.22
N ALA A 106 -11.72 4.01 -15.20
CA ALA A 106 -11.78 5.30 -15.87
C ALA A 106 -12.96 5.31 -16.88
#